data_045e07dd7a8e330fd1d83544f1c627be
#
_entry.id   045e07dd7a8e330fd1d83544f1c627be
#
_cell.length_a   1.000
_cell.length_b   1.000
_cell.length_c   1.000
_cell.angle_alpha   90.00
_cell.angle_beta   90.00
_cell.angle_gamma   90.00
#
_symmetry.space_group_name_H-M   'P 1'
#
loop_
_entity.id
_entity.type
_entity.pdbx_description
1 polymer ?
#
loop_
_entity_poly.entity_id
_entity_poly.type
_entity_poly.pdbx_seq_one_letter_code
_entity_poly.pdbx_strand_id
1 'polypeptide(L)'
;MSSSSEPRHKNSIGDSAPQCAGPLANLVAPRVTLPSNACDSHFHILGPTTRYPYSSERIYTPPDCLLADYLSVQKSLGLTRCVLVQPSVYGSDNSALLEALQSLGNAGRGVVVLSGKESTSELRDMDAVGVKGVRVNLVDVKSPSANLPIEALLRLQERISPLGWHVELLVHVDKYPNLDEELGSLEVPIVFGHMGYLSRGVNPDHPGMTAVLALLESGRAWAKITGPYRIGLEGPPYDTAAEIARRLANHCMERLVWGSDWPHVMVNGPMPHDADLLNAVTDWMPEQDQQQALFSNNPANLYQWA
;
A
#
# COMPACT_ATOMS: atom_id res chain seq x y z
N MET A 1 -26.79 -1.19 -61.14
CA MET A 1 -25.52 -1.55 -60.47
C MET A 1 -25.46 -0.74 -59.20
N SER A 2 -25.97 -1.31 -58.12
CA SER A 2 -26.02 -0.68 -56.81
C SER A 2 -24.92 -1.31 -55.92
N SER A 3 -23.92 -0.50 -55.57
CA SER A 3 -22.87 -0.88 -54.67
C SER A 3 -23.31 -0.58 -53.24
N SER A 4 -23.65 -1.64 -52.50
CA SER A 4 -23.89 -1.62 -51.06
C SER A 4 -22.54 -1.54 -50.34
N SER A 5 -22.28 -0.41 -49.68
CA SER A 5 -21.17 -0.24 -48.77
C SER A 5 -21.57 -0.81 -47.39
N GLU A 6 -20.99 -1.94 -47.02
CA GLU A 6 -21.08 -2.46 -45.66
C GLU A 6 -20.32 -1.52 -44.67
N PRO A 7 -20.87 -1.28 -43.45
CA PRO A 7 -20.17 -0.53 -42.44
C PRO A 7 -19.04 -1.38 -41.87
N ARG A 8 -17.79 -0.88 -41.96
CA ARG A 8 -16.66 -1.46 -41.25
C ARG A 8 -16.90 -1.38 -39.76
N HIS A 9 -17.13 -2.50 -39.12
CA HIS A 9 -17.03 -2.66 -37.67
C HIS A 9 -15.62 -2.24 -37.26
N LYS A 10 -15.52 -1.11 -36.55
CA LYS A 10 -14.35 -0.78 -35.77
C LYS A 10 -14.30 -1.82 -34.63
N ASN A 11 -13.42 -2.81 -34.75
CA ASN A 11 -13.02 -3.64 -33.62
C ASN A 11 -12.42 -2.67 -32.57
N SER A 12 -13.19 -2.40 -31.53
CA SER A 12 -12.65 -1.87 -30.27
C SER A 12 -11.67 -2.95 -29.77
N ILE A 13 -10.38 -2.63 -29.77
CA ILE A 13 -9.38 -3.41 -29.05
C ILE A 13 -9.84 -3.37 -27.61
N GLY A 14 -10.43 -4.46 -27.15
CA GLY A 14 -10.97 -4.59 -25.80
C GLY A 14 -9.85 -4.34 -24.80
N ASP A 15 -10.19 -3.62 -23.77
CA ASP A 15 -9.38 -3.31 -22.61
C ASP A 15 -8.87 -4.61 -21.97
N SER A 16 -7.60 -4.96 -22.23
CA SER A 16 -7.08 -6.33 -22.11
C SER A 16 -6.49 -6.67 -20.75
N ALA A 17 -6.61 -5.79 -19.73
CA ALA A 17 -6.10 -6.09 -18.40
C ALA A 17 -6.99 -7.16 -17.72
N PRO A 18 -6.43 -8.27 -17.19
CA PRO A 18 -7.19 -9.37 -16.62
C PRO A 18 -8.04 -8.94 -15.43
N GLN A 19 -9.22 -9.54 -15.30
CA GLN A 19 -10.06 -9.36 -14.12
C GLN A 19 -9.41 -10.04 -12.91
N CYS A 20 -9.54 -9.43 -11.73
CA CYS A 20 -9.16 -10.06 -10.48
C CYS A 20 -10.39 -10.25 -9.57
N ALA A 21 -10.30 -11.22 -8.65
CA ALA A 21 -11.34 -11.46 -7.66
C ALA A 21 -11.49 -10.28 -6.70
N GLY A 22 -12.69 -10.11 -6.16
CA GLY A 22 -12.94 -9.18 -5.06
C GLY A 22 -12.72 -9.81 -3.69
N PRO A 23 -12.80 -9.00 -2.61
CA PRO A 23 -12.65 -9.48 -1.24
C PRO A 23 -13.80 -10.40 -0.83
N LEU A 24 -13.61 -11.14 0.25
CA LEU A 24 -14.69 -11.96 0.83
C LEU A 24 -15.77 -11.06 1.44
N ALA A 25 -17.02 -11.35 1.12
CA ALA A 25 -18.16 -10.60 1.65
C ALA A 25 -18.49 -10.96 3.12
N ASN A 26 -18.01 -12.11 3.59
CA ASN A 26 -18.28 -12.60 4.95
C ASN A 26 -17.36 -11.93 5.96
N LEU A 27 -17.89 -11.01 6.74
CA LEU A 27 -17.13 -10.32 7.80
C LEU A 27 -17.05 -11.19 9.05
N VAL A 28 -15.84 -11.40 9.54
CA VAL A 28 -15.54 -12.15 10.76
C VAL A 28 -14.80 -11.23 11.72
N ALA A 29 -15.15 -11.28 13.00
CA ALA A 29 -14.41 -10.53 14.01
C ALA A 29 -13.07 -11.24 14.33
N PRO A 30 -11.99 -10.49 14.58
CA PRO A 30 -10.71 -11.06 15.01
C PRO A 30 -10.82 -11.65 16.43
N ARG A 31 -9.88 -12.54 16.78
CA ARG A 31 -9.79 -13.13 18.12
C ARG A 31 -9.30 -12.17 19.19
N VAL A 32 -8.70 -11.07 18.79
CA VAL A 32 -8.03 -10.09 19.65
C VAL A 32 -8.81 -8.79 19.71
N THR A 33 -8.65 -8.06 20.79
CA THR A 33 -9.11 -6.67 20.92
C THR A 33 -7.94 -5.75 20.68
N LEU A 34 -8.07 -4.89 19.69
CA LEU A 34 -7.02 -3.94 19.33
C LEU A 34 -6.92 -2.78 20.34
N PRO A 35 -5.75 -2.13 20.44
CA PRO A 35 -5.59 -0.92 21.24
C PRO A 35 -6.47 0.22 20.74
N SER A 36 -6.72 1.20 21.61
CA SER A 36 -7.40 2.44 21.22
C SER A 36 -6.67 3.15 20.10
N ASN A 37 -7.41 3.76 19.18
CA ASN A 37 -6.88 4.44 18.00
C ASN A 37 -6.13 3.51 17.02
N ALA A 38 -6.46 2.22 17.02
CA ALA A 38 -5.88 1.27 16.08
C ALA A 38 -6.15 1.69 14.63
N CYS A 39 -5.11 1.58 13.82
CA CYS A 39 -5.06 2.05 12.45
C CYS A 39 -4.83 0.91 11.47
N ASP A 40 -5.57 0.89 10.39
CA ASP A 40 -5.21 0.20 9.16
C ASP A 40 -4.35 1.14 8.31
N SER A 41 -3.06 0.88 8.20
CA SER A 41 -2.12 1.75 7.49
C SER A 41 -2.02 1.47 5.99
N HIS A 42 -2.85 0.58 5.44
CA HIS A 42 -2.82 0.27 4.02
C HIS A 42 -4.10 -0.40 3.53
N PHE A 43 -4.97 0.35 2.88
CA PHE A 43 -6.11 -0.19 2.13
C PHE A 43 -6.33 0.61 0.85
N HIS A 44 -7.17 0.10 -0.04
CA HIS A 44 -7.53 0.74 -1.29
C HIS A 44 -9.04 0.83 -1.44
N ILE A 45 -9.53 1.83 -2.20
CA ILE A 45 -10.89 1.86 -2.72
C ILE A 45 -10.88 1.80 -4.25
N LEU A 46 -11.90 1.17 -4.82
CA LEU A 46 -12.00 0.87 -6.24
C LEU A 46 -13.43 1.12 -6.71
N GLY A 47 -13.59 1.97 -7.72
CA GLY A 47 -14.92 2.29 -8.26
C GLY A 47 -15.68 3.40 -7.50
N PRO A 48 -16.94 3.66 -7.89
CA PRO A 48 -17.55 3.03 -9.07
C PRO A 48 -16.87 3.49 -10.37
N THR A 49 -16.59 2.54 -11.27
CA THR A 49 -15.85 2.81 -12.52
C THR A 49 -16.55 3.80 -13.45
N THR A 50 -17.87 3.97 -13.29
CA THR A 50 -18.64 4.98 -14.02
C THR A 50 -18.29 6.42 -13.60
N ARG A 51 -17.73 6.61 -12.40
CA ARG A 51 -17.31 7.91 -11.86
C ARG A 51 -15.79 8.06 -11.85
N TYR A 52 -15.08 7.01 -11.54
CA TYR A 52 -13.62 6.96 -11.46
C TYR A 52 -13.08 5.91 -12.43
N PRO A 53 -12.89 6.27 -13.72
CA PRO A 53 -12.44 5.34 -14.72
C PRO A 53 -11.01 4.88 -14.47
N TYR A 54 -10.75 3.60 -14.70
CA TYR A 54 -9.41 3.06 -14.58
C TYR A 54 -8.51 3.49 -15.73
N SER A 55 -7.22 3.65 -15.43
CA SER A 55 -6.18 3.94 -16.42
C SER A 55 -6.06 2.83 -17.47
N SER A 56 -5.80 3.21 -18.72
CA SER A 56 -5.42 2.28 -19.79
C SER A 56 -4.09 1.56 -19.53
N GLU A 57 -3.27 2.11 -18.65
CA GLU A 57 -1.96 1.54 -18.28
C GLU A 57 -2.04 0.50 -17.16
N ARG A 58 -3.23 0.24 -16.61
CA ARG A 58 -3.40 -0.77 -15.56
C ARG A 58 -3.02 -2.18 -16.04
N ILE A 59 -2.55 -3.01 -15.13
CA ILE A 59 -2.16 -4.39 -15.39
C ILE A 59 -3.22 -5.41 -14.90
N TYR A 60 -4.24 -4.95 -14.17
CA TYR A 60 -5.39 -5.74 -13.71
C TYR A 60 -6.66 -4.90 -13.69
N THR A 61 -7.82 -5.56 -13.66
CA THR A 61 -9.13 -4.91 -13.56
C THR A 61 -9.86 -5.47 -12.35
N PRO A 62 -9.95 -4.71 -11.23
CA PRO A 62 -10.65 -5.14 -10.03
C PRO A 62 -12.17 -4.89 -10.15
N PRO A 63 -12.99 -5.57 -9.34
CA PRO A 63 -14.37 -5.19 -9.13
C PRO A 63 -14.45 -3.87 -8.34
N ASP A 64 -15.64 -3.26 -8.32
CA ASP A 64 -15.92 -2.14 -7.43
C ASP A 64 -15.81 -2.60 -5.96
N CYS A 65 -15.03 -1.85 -5.17
CA CYS A 65 -14.81 -2.05 -3.73
C CYS A 65 -14.83 -0.66 -3.09
N LEU A 66 -15.99 -0.27 -2.60
CA LEU A 66 -16.26 1.13 -2.24
C LEU A 66 -15.85 1.44 -0.80
N LEU A 67 -15.78 2.72 -0.46
CA LEU A 67 -15.50 3.17 0.91
C LEU A 67 -16.47 2.56 1.95
N ALA A 68 -17.77 2.45 1.61
CA ALA A 68 -18.78 1.87 2.49
C ALA A 68 -18.50 0.39 2.81
N ASP A 69 -17.98 -0.37 1.83
CA ASP A 69 -17.59 -1.77 2.01
C ASP A 69 -16.41 -1.85 2.98
N TYR A 70 -15.38 -1.02 2.75
CA TYR A 70 -14.23 -0.94 3.64
C TYR A 70 -14.60 -0.54 5.08
N LEU A 71 -15.48 0.45 5.27
CA LEU A 71 -15.90 0.87 6.61
C LEU A 71 -16.59 -0.26 7.39
N SER A 72 -17.24 -1.18 6.69
CA SER A 72 -17.80 -2.39 7.30
C SER A 72 -16.71 -3.34 7.79
N VAL A 73 -15.65 -3.53 7.00
CA VAL A 73 -14.45 -4.31 7.38
C VAL A 73 -13.73 -3.63 8.55
N GLN A 74 -13.45 -2.34 8.45
CA GLN A 74 -12.80 -1.55 9.50
C GLN A 74 -13.51 -1.71 10.85
N LYS A 75 -14.84 -1.60 10.84
CA LYS A 75 -15.67 -1.78 12.04
C LYS A 75 -15.58 -3.20 12.59
N SER A 76 -15.62 -4.23 11.72
CA SER A 76 -15.56 -5.63 12.15
C SER A 76 -14.23 -5.98 12.80
N LEU A 77 -13.13 -5.33 12.35
CA LEU A 77 -11.79 -5.50 12.91
C LEU A 77 -11.52 -4.65 14.17
N GLY A 78 -12.41 -3.72 14.52
CA GLY A 78 -12.21 -2.84 15.66
C GLY A 78 -11.22 -1.69 15.42
N LEU A 79 -11.01 -1.30 14.16
CA LEU A 79 -10.13 -0.21 13.75
C LEU A 79 -10.87 1.13 13.76
N THR A 80 -10.18 2.23 14.09
CA THR A 80 -10.77 3.56 14.19
C THR A 80 -10.07 4.61 13.33
N ARG A 81 -8.84 4.32 12.88
CA ARG A 81 -8.06 5.14 11.95
C ARG A 81 -7.71 4.32 10.71
N CYS A 82 -7.47 4.99 9.59
CA CYS A 82 -7.09 4.31 8.37
C CYS A 82 -6.26 5.17 7.43
N VAL A 83 -5.45 4.53 6.59
CA VAL A 83 -4.64 5.17 5.55
C VAL A 83 -5.01 4.60 4.19
N LEU A 84 -5.67 5.42 3.39
CA LEU A 84 -6.06 5.10 2.03
C LEU A 84 -4.87 5.31 1.09
N VAL A 85 -4.45 4.24 0.44
CA VAL A 85 -3.32 4.25 -0.49
C VAL A 85 -3.83 4.20 -1.92
N GLN A 86 -3.29 5.04 -2.79
CA GLN A 86 -3.66 5.07 -4.21
C GLN A 86 -3.36 3.74 -4.89
N PRO A 87 -4.36 3.03 -5.45
CA PRO A 87 -4.12 1.81 -6.22
C PRO A 87 -3.58 2.14 -7.62
N SER A 88 -2.77 1.23 -8.18
CA SER A 88 -2.13 1.42 -9.48
C SER A 88 -3.11 1.58 -10.65
N VAL A 89 -4.32 1.07 -10.52
CA VAL A 89 -5.35 1.12 -11.57
C VAL A 89 -5.81 2.54 -11.96
N TYR A 90 -5.60 3.53 -11.10
CA TYR A 90 -5.95 4.92 -11.40
C TYR A 90 -4.76 5.76 -11.90
N GLY A 91 -3.53 5.21 -11.87
CA GLY A 91 -2.34 6.01 -12.15
C GLY A 91 -2.25 7.21 -11.19
N SER A 92 -2.12 8.41 -11.72
CA SER A 92 -2.04 9.66 -10.94
C SER A 92 -3.40 10.38 -10.74
N ASP A 93 -4.51 9.78 -11.13
CA ASP A 93 -5.84 10.33 -10.81
C ASP A 93 -6.25 9.96 -9.39
N ASN A 94 -6.05 10.86 -8.45
CA ASN A 94 -6.34 10.68 -7.02
C ASN A 94 -7.78 11.06 -6.64
N SER A 95 -8.67 11.31 -7.60
CA SER A 95 -10.01 11.87 -7.35
C SER A 95 -10.83 11.01 -6.38
N ALA A 96 -10.84 9.69 -6.56
CA ALA A 96 -11.54 8.76 -5.67
C ALA A 96 -10.97 8.79 -4.24
N LEU A 97 -9.63 8.80 -4.11
CA LEU A 97 -8.94 8.87 -2.82
C LEU A 97 -9.25 10.18 -2.09
N LEU A 98 -9.14 11.32 -2.77
CA LEU A 98 -9.34 12.64 -2.15
C LEU A 98 -10.79 12.82 -1.67
N GLU A 99 -11.78 12.37 -2.44
CA GLU A 99 -13.19 12.39 -2.02
C GLU A 99 -13.44 11.48 -0.81
N ALA A 100 -12.82 10.31 -0.78
CA ALA A 100 -12.93 9.42 0.38
C ALA A 100 -12.30 10.04 1.64
N LEU A 101 -11.15 10.71 1.52
CA LEU A 101 -10.53 11.42 2.65
C LEU A 101 -11.41 12.53 3.21
N GLN A 102 -12.10 13.29 2.35
CA GLN A 102 -13.08 14.29 2.80
C GLN A 102 -14.19 13.64 3.64
N SER A 103 -14.64 12.44 3.25
CA SER A 103 -15.67 11.70 3.98
C SER A 103 -15.16 11.10 5.29
N LEU A 104 -13.90 10.67 5.35
CA LEU A 104 -13.25 10.08 6.52
C LEU A 104 -12.86 11.16 7.56
N GLY A 105 -12.62 12.39 7.14
CA GLY A 105 -12.17 13.48 8.00
C GLY A 105 -10.91 13.12 8.80
N ASN A 106 -10.90 13.42 10.09
CA ASN A 106 -9.72 13.20 10.94
C ASN A 106 -9.36 11.72 11.14
N ALA A 107 -10.25 10.78 10.86
CA ALA A 107 -9.97 9.36 10.96
C ALA A 107 -9.13 8.83 9.79
N GLY A 108 -9.12 9.53 8.66
CA GLY A 108 -8.42 9.13 7.44
C GLY A 108 -7.11 9.86 7.20
N ARG A 109 -6.15 9.16 6.58
CA ARG A 109 -4.96 9.73 5.95
C ARG A 109 -4.81 9.14 4.55
N GLY A 110 -4.04 9.81 3.69
CA GLY A 110 -3.86 9.41 2.30
C GLY A 110 -2.42 9.28 1.85
N VAL A 111 -2.17 8.35 0.95
CA VAL A 111 -0.92 8.23 0.20
C VAL A 111 -1.28 8.25 -1.29
N VAL A 112 -0.92 9.34 -1.97
CA VAL A 112 -1.29 9.63 -3.37
C VAL A 112 -0.21 9.19 -4.36
N VAL A 113 -0.52 9.22 -5.65
CA VAL A 113 0.46 9.15 -6.73
C VAL A 113 0.49 10.49 -7.45
N LEU A 114 1.65 11.12 -7.55
CA LEU A 114 1.81 12.40 -8.23
C LEU A 114 2.25 12.22 -9.68
N SER A 115 1.69 13.05 -10.57
CA SER A 115 2.08 13.11 -11.97
C SER A 115 3.37 13.93 -12.19
N GLY A 116 3.78 14.70 -11.18
CA GLY A 116 4.86 15.68 -11.24
C GLY A 116 4.45 17.06 -11.76
N LYS A 117 3.17 17.25 -12.10
CA LYS A 117 2.63 18.50 -12.66
C LYS A 117 1.82 19.33 -11.65
N GLU A 118 1.50 18.78 -10.51
CA GLU A 118 0.70 19.43 -9.48
C GLU A 118 1.39 20.73 -9.02
N SER A 119 0.64 21.79 -8.87
CA SER A 119 1.12 23.05 -8.30
C SER A 119 1.33 22.92 -6.78
N THR A 120 2.09 23.84 -6.20
CA THR A 120 2.25 23.92 -4.75
C THR A 120 0.92 24.13 -4.01
N SER A 121 -0.04 24.83 -4.65
CA SER A 121 -1.40 24.99 -4.07
C SER A 121 -2.14 23.67 -4.02
N GLU A 122 -2.15 22.90 -5.10
CA GLU A 122 -2.79 21.58 -5.14
C GLU A 122 -2.19 20.62 -4.11
N LEU A 123 -0.87 20.63 -3.93
CA LEU A 123 -0.23 19.81 -2.89
C LEU A 123 -0.68 20.24 -1.47
N ARG A 124 -0.82 21.54 -1.21
CA ARG A 124 -1.36 22.05 0.07
C ARG A 124 -2.82 21.69 0.28
N ASP A 125 -3.63 21.71 -0.77
CA ASP A 125 -5.03 21.28 -0.71
C ASP A 125 -5.14 19.79 -0.40
N MET A 126 -4.27 18.95 -0.97
CA MET A 126 -4.16 17.55 -0.62
C MET A 126 -3.70 17.33 0.82
N ASP A 127 -2.73 18.10 1.32
CA ASP A 127 -2.28 18.04 2.72
C ASP A 127 -3.41 18.38 3.68
N ALA A 128 -4.19 19.42 3.37
CA ALA A 128 -5.31 19.89 4.19
C ALA A 128 -6.42 18.83 4.36
N VAL A 129 -6.62 17.95 3.37
CA VAL A 129 -7.59 16.84 3.47
C VAL A 129 -6.97 15.55 4.05
N GLY A 130 -5.69 15.57 4.44
CA GLY A 130 -5.07 14.47 5.18
C GLY A 130 -4.09 13.61 4.39
N VAL A 131 -3.65 14.02 3.20
CA VAL A 131 -2.55 13.35 2.50
C VAL A 131 -1.25 13.51 3.28
N LYS A 132 -0.48 12.43 3.46
CA LYS A 132 0.78 12.39 4.21
C LYS A 132 1.92 11.67 3.50
N GLY A 133 1.68 11.20 2.29
CA GLY A 133 2.74 10.52 1.53
C GLY A 133 2.45 10.40 0.05
N VAL A 134 3.49 10.00 -0.68
CA VAL A 134 3.43 9.73 -2.13
C VAL A 134 3.92 8.31 -2.39
N ARG A 135 3.10 7.52 -3.09
CA ARG A 135 3.45 6.17 -3.51
C ARG A 135 4.24 6.20 -4.81
N VAL A 136 5.35 5.47 -4.83
CA VAL A 136 6.12 5.15 -6.04
C VAL A 136 6.09 3.63 -6.21
N ASN A 137 5.35 3.16 -7.21
CA ASN A 137 5.16 1.74 -7.49
C ASN A 137 6.10 1.31 -8.62
N LEU A 138 7.04 0.41 -8.32
CA LEU A 138 8.01 -0.14 -9.27
C LEU A 138 7.71 -1.60 -9.62
N VAL A 139 6.63 -2.17 -9.09
CA VAL A 139 6.23 -3.57 -9.25
C VAL A 139 5.04 -3.73 -10.19
N ASP A 140 3.91 -3.05 -9.87
CA ASP A 140 2.65 -3.19 -10.63
C ASP A 140 2.64 -2.25 -11.85
N VAL A 141 3.64 -2.37 -12.70
CA VAL A 141 3.82 -1.56 -13.92
C VAL A 141 4.04 -2.45 -15.13
N LYS A 142 3.62 -1.99 -16.32
CA LYS A 142 3.78 -2.74 -17.57
C LYS A 142 5.23 -2.99 -17.96
N SER A 143 6.14 -2.07 -17.58
CA SER A 143 7.56 -2.13 -17.94
C SER A 143 8.40 -1.76 -16.72
N PRO A 144 8.71 -2.73 -15.83
CA PRO A 144 9.55 -2.49 -14.67
C PRO A 144 10.95 -2.05 -15.07
N SER A 145 11.49 -1.04 -14.38
CA SER A 145 12.90 -0.63 -14.51
C SER A 145 13.80 -1.56 -13.70
N ALA A 146 14.99 -1.83 -14.20
CA ALA A 146 16.02 -2.56 -13.47
C ALA A 146 16.70 -1.69 -12.39
N ASN A 147 16.61 -0.35 -12.51
CA ASN A 147 17.25 0.59 -11.61
C ASN A 147 16.21 1.41 -10.86
N LEU A 148 16.54 1.80 -9.63
CA LEU A 148 15.75 2.77 -8.88
C LEU A 148 15.76 4.12 -9.58
N PRO A 149 14.62 4.83 -9.63
CA PRO A 149 14.52 6.14 -10.27
C PRO A 149 15.00 7.25 -9.33
N ILE A 150 16.28 7.21 -8.89
CA ILE A 150 16.83 8.09 -7.86
C ILE A 150 16.63 9.57 -8.16
N GLU A 151 16.93 10.00 -9.40
CA GLU A 151 16.73 11.40 -9.78
C GLU A 151 15.25 11.84 -9.71
N ALA A 152 14.31 10.93 -10.02
CA ALA A 152 12.89 11.23 -9.91
C ALA A 152 12.45 11.30 -8.44
N LEU A 153 13.01 10.44 -7.58
CA LEU A 153 12.78 10.46 -6.13
C LEU A 153 13.32 11.74 -5.49
N LEU A 154 14.50 12.21 -5.89
CA LEU A 154 15.07 13.47 -5.42
C LEU A 154 14.22 14.67 -5.83
N ARG A 155 13.77 14.74 -7.09
CA ARG A 155 12.84 15.79 -7.52
C ARG A 155 11.48 15.73 -6.80
N LEU A 156 11.01 14.52 -6.50
CA LEU A 156 9.79 14.33 -5.71
C LEU A 156 9.99 14.84 -4.28
N GLN A 157 11.10 14.49 -3.65
CA GLN A 157 11.47 14.95 -2.30
C GLN A 157 11.42 16.48 -2.17
N GLU A 158 12.01 17.24 -3.12
CA GLU A 158 12.00 18.70 -3.10
C GLU A 158 10.58 19.28 -3.00
N ARG A 159 9.60 18.58 -3.59
CA ARG A 159 8.20 19.01 -3.62
C ARG A 159 7.44 18.66 -2.34
N ILE A 160 7.73 17.52 -1.73
CA ILE A 160 6.94 16.97 -0.61
C ILE A 160 7.55 17.23 0.76
N SER A 161 8.88 17.49 0.84
CA SER A 161 9.53 17.72 2.13
C SER A 161 8.98 18.95 2.89
N PRO A 162 8.57 20.08 2.24
CA PRO A 162 7.95 21.19 2.94
C PRO A 162 6.59 20.85 3.59
N LEU A 163 5.95 19.74 3.19
CA LEU A 163 4.69 19.25 3.74
C LEU A 163 4.91 18.16 4.82
N GLY A 164 6.16 17.73 5.02
CA GLY A 164 6.49 16.64 5.92
C GLY A 164 5.97 15.27 5.44
N TRP A 165 5.74 15.09 4.14
CA TRP A 165 5.26 13.83 3.58
C TRP A 165 6.40 12.84 3.41
N HIS A 166 6.05 11.56 3.42
CA HIS A 166 6.96 10.44 3.15
C HIS A 166 6.85 9.93 1.71
N VAL A 167 7.83 9.15 1.27
CA VAL A 167 7.77 8.36 0.04
C VAL A 167 7.46 6.91 0.40
N GLU A 168 6.35 6.36 -0.09
CA GLU A 168 6.02 4.94 0.02
C GLU A 168 6.51 4.20 -1.23
N LEU A 169 7.46 3.28 -1.04
CA LEU A 169 8.03 2.47 -2.12
C LEU A 169 7.37 1.09 -2.16
N LEU A 170 6.79 0.74 -3.31
CA LEU A 170 6.49 -0.64 -3.65
C LEU A 170 7.59 -1.16 -4.57
N VAL A 171 8.46 -1.98 -4.03
CA VAL A 171 9.68 -2.46 -4.68
C VAL A 171 10.00 -3.87 -4.21
N HIS A 172 10.49 -4.72 -5.10
CA HIS A 172 11.10 -6.00 -4.71
C HIS A 172 12.52 -5.74 -4.23
N VAL A 173 12.74 -5.73 -2.91
CA VAL A 173 14.05 -5.38 -2.33
C VAL A 173 15.18 -6.34 -2.70
N ASP A 174 14.84 -7.59 -3.09
CA ASP A 174 15.82 -8.57 -3.62
C ASP A 174 16.39 -8.18 -4.99
N LYS A 175 15.85 -7.17 -5.66
CA LYS A 175 16.42 -6.62 -6.89
C LYS A 175 17.49 -5.56 -6.63
N TYR A 176 17.60 -5.07 -5.39
CA TYR A 176 18.44 -3.93 -5.01
C TYR A 176 19.25 -4.27 -3.74
N PRO A 177 20.35 -5.04 -3.88
CA PRO A 177 21.13 -5.49 -2.71
C PRO A 177 21.80 -4.36 -1.93
N ASN A 178 22.01 -3.19 -2.55
CA ASN A 178 22.64 -2.00 -1.95
C ASN A 178 21.59 -0.87 -1.80
N LEU A 179 20.36 -1.22 -1.47
CA LEU A 179 19.23 -0.29 -1.39
C LEU A 179 19.45 0.87 -0.42
N ASP A 180 20.14 0.63 0.68
CA ASP A 180 20.49 1.64 1.70
C ASP A 180 21.48 2.69 1.17
N GLU A 181 22.46 2.29 0.36
CA GLU A 181 23.38 3.20 -0.31
C GLU A 181 22.67 3.98 -1.43
N GLU A 182 21.87 3.28 -2.27
CA GLU A 182 21.15 3.90 -3.39
C GLU A 182 20.14 4.95 -2.92
N LEU A 183 19.42 4.69 -1.81
CA LEU A 183 18.50 5.63 -1.20
C LEU A 183 19.20 6.63 -0.22
N GLY A 184 20.53 6.57 -0.14
CA GLY A 184 21.33 7.34 0.80
C GLY A 184 21.13 8.86 0.74
N SER A 185 20.81 9.40 -0.40
CA SER A 185 20.58 10.82 -0.66
C SER A 185 19.15 11.33 -0.38
N LEU A 186 18.20 10.43 -0.08
CA LEU A 186 16.85 10.83 0.31
C LEU A 186 16.80 11.23 1.78
N GLU A 187 16.24 12.40 2.07
CA GLU A 187 16.11 12.96 3.44
C GLU A 187 14.66 12.80 3.97
N VAL A 188 13.65 12.64 3.10
CA VAL A 188 12.28 12.38 3.52
C VAL A 188 12.13 10.94 4.01
N PRO A 189 11.23 10.64 4.96
CA PRO A 189 10.99 9.27 5.41
C PRO A 189 10.60 8.36 4.24
N ILE A 190 11.12 7.14 4.24
CA ILE A 190 10.82 6.10 3.27
C ILE A 190 9.92 5.06 3.94
N VAL A 191 8.87 4.60 3.26
CA VAL A 191 7.99 3.55 3.76
C VAL A 191 8.02 2.37 2.79
N PHE A 192 8.48 1.21 3.24
CA PHE A 192 8.48 0.00 2.42
C PHE A 192 7.12 -0.71 2.53
N GLY A 193 6.44 -0.87 1.40
CA GLY A 193 5.24 -1.69 1.31
C GLY A 193 5.55 -3.18 1.51
N HIS A 194 4.60 -3.94 2.06
CA HIS A 194 4.63 -5.40 2.16
C HIS A 194 5.96 -5.97 2.69
N MET A 195 6.47 -5.40 3.80
CA MET A 195 7.72 -5.86 4.44
C MET A 195 8.95 -5.86 3.51
N GLY A 196 9.01 -4.90 2.56
CA GLY A 196 10.05 -4.86 1.53
C GLY A 196 9.73 -5.71 0.29
N TYR A 197 8.57 -6.38 0.26
CA TYR A 197 8.03 -7.15 -0.86
C TYR A 197 9.06 -8.11 -1.49
N LEU A 198 9.73 -8.89 -0.64
CA LEU A 198 10.66 -9.90 -1.10
C LEU A 198 9.99 -10.82 -2.14
N SER A 199 10.65 -11.08 -3.26
CA SER A 199 10.10 -11.97 -4.29
C SER A 199 9.87 -13.37 -3.74
N ARG A 200 8.80 -14.03 -4.19
CA ARG A 200 8.41 -15.35 -3.70
C ARG A 200 9.56 -16.37 -3.84
N GLY A 201 9.84 -17.09 -2.76
CA GLY A 201 10.88 -18.11 -2.71
C GLY A 201 12.31 -17.57 -2.55
N VAL A 202 12.48 -16.25 -2.42
CA VAL A 202 13.77 -15.66 -2.06
C VAL A 202 13.97 -15.78 -0.55
N ASN A 203 15.22 -16.10 -0.16
CA ASN A 203 15.60 -16.24 1.23
C ASN A 203 15.44 -14.90 1.99
N PRO A 204 14.80 -14.88 3.18
CA PRO A 204 14.70 -13.70 4.04
C PRO A 204 16.06 -13.05 4.41
N ASP A 205 17.16 -13.81 4.36
CA ASP A 205 18.52 -13.30 4.57
C ASP A 205 19.14 -12.58 3.36
N HIS A 206 18.35 -12.34 2.30
CA HIS A 206 18.85 -11.64 1.12
C HIS A 206 19.42 -10.24 1.47
N PRO A 207 20.56 -9.82 0.84
CA PRO A 207 21.19 -8.51 1.11
C PRO A 207 20.21 -7.30 1.05
N GLY A 208 19.23 -7.32 0.14
CA GLY A 208 18.19 -6.29 0.06
C GLY A 208 17.36 -6.16 1.35
N MET A 209 17.10 -7.28 2.07
CA MET A 209 16.45 -7.21 3.38
C MET A 209 17.39 -6.66 4.46
N THR A 210 18.70 -6.96 4.36
CA THR A 210 19.71 -6.37 5.25
C THR A 210 19.77 -4.85 5.07
N ALA A 211 19.71 -4.36 3.83
CA ALA A 211 19.64 -2.93 3.52
C ALA A 211 18.37 -2.27 4.09
N VAL A 212 17.21 -2.93 4.00
CA VAL A 212 15.96 -2.44 4.65
C VAL A 212 16.15 -2.32 6.16
N LEU A 213 16.72 -3.33 6.83
CA LEU A 213 16.98 -3.28 8.27
C LEU A 213 17.91 -2.10 8.64
N ALA A 214 18.99 -1.88 7.90
CA ALA A 214 19.89 -0.76 8.11
C ALA A 214 19.18 0.60 7.98
N LEU A 215 18.27 0.74 7.01
CA LEU A 215 17.45 1.94 6.83
C LEU A 215 16.45 2.15 7.98
N LEU A 216 15.85 1.08 8.50
CA LEU A 216 14.97 1.14 9.69
C LEU A 216 15.76 1.57 10.94
N GLU A 217 16.88 0.92 11.24
CA GLU A 217 17.74 1.20 12.38
C GLU A 217 18.29 2.63 12.36
N SER A 218 18.61 3.15 11.18
CA SER A 218 19.02 4.55 11.03
C SER A 218 17.90 5.57 11.26
N GLY A 219 16.65 5.12 11.44
CA GLY A 219 15.47 5.97 11.60
C GLY A 219 14.96 6.59 10.30
N ARG A 220 15.53 6.25 9.14
CA ARG A 220 15.20 6.82 7.84
C ARG A 220 14.02 6.14 7.17
N ALA A 221 13.74 4.90 7.55
CA ALA A 221 12.66 4.14 6.92
C ALA A 221 11.64 3.59 7.92
N TRP A 222 10.53 3.15 7.35
CA TRP A 222 9.42 2.44 7.97
C TRP A 222 9.10 1.21 7.12
N ALA A 223 8.49 0.18 7.72
CA ALA A 223 7.97 -0.96 6.97
C ALA A 223 6.52 -1.25 7.35
N LYS A 224 5.72 -1.60 6.34
CA LYS A 224 4.33 -2.01 6.51
C LYS A 224 4.24 -3.53 6.63
N ILE A 225 3.74 -4.03 7.73
CA ILE A 225 3.39 -5.44 7.93
C ILE A 225 2.03 -5.67 7.26
N THR A 226 2.06 -5.94 5.97
CA THR A 226 0.87 -6.08 5.12
C THR A 226 1.05 -7.21 4.10
N GLY A 227 -0.05 -7.78 3.61
CA GLY A 227 -0.07 -8.68 2.47
C GLY A 227 0.84 -9.92 2.59
N PRO A 228 0.80 -10.71 3.66
CA PRO A 228 1.70 -11.87 3.84
C PRO A 228 1.57 -12.90 2.70
N TYR A 229 0.39 -13.02 2.11
CA TYR A 229 0.12 -13.88 0.94
C TYR A 229 0.87 -13.45 -0.33
N ARG A 230 1.55 -12.29 -0.33
CA ARG A 230 2.35 -11.78 -1.44
C ARG A 230 3.80 -12.26 -1.41
N ILE A 231 4.30 -12.70 -0.25
CA ILE A 231 5.73 -12.95 0.01
C ILE A 231 6.06 -14.43 -0.13
N GLY A 232 5.51 -15.27 0.73
CA GLY A 232 5.80 -16.70 0.71
C GLY A 232 5.12 -17.47 -0.43
N LEU A 233 5.44 -18.74 -0.55
CA LEU A 233 4.76 -19.70 -1.45
C LEU A 233 3.62 -20.42 -0.73
N GLU A 234 3.66 -20.41 0.60
CA GLU A 234 2.72 -21.05 1.50
C GLU A 234 1.49 -20.16 1.79
N GLY A 235 0.38 -20.82 2.11
CA GLY A 235 -0.80 -20.15 2.69
C GLY A 235 -0.64 -19.91 4.20
N PRO A 236 -1.75 -19.64 4.91
CA PRO A 236 -1.71 -19.52 6.36
C PRO A 236 -1.05 -20.74 7.03
N PRO A 237 -0.20 -20.54 8.05
CA PRO A 237 0.04 -19.34 8.85
C PRO A 237 1.08 -18.35 8.28
N TYR A 238 1.49 -18.45 7.01
CA TYR A 238 2.41 -17.53 6.32
C TYR A 238 3.80 -17.48 6.97
N ASP A 239 4.44 -18.64 7.13
CA ASP A 239 5.69 -18.80 7.91
C ASP A 239 6.82 -17.89 7.44
N THR A 240 7.04 -17.75 6.12
CA THR A 240 8.06 -16.84 5.58
C THR A 240 7.77 -15.38 5.94
N ALA A 241 6.53 -14.94 5.82
CA ALA A 241 6.14 -13.58 6.20
C ALA A 241 6.25 -13.35 7.71
N ALA A 242 5.91 -14.38 8.52
CA ALA A 242 6.06 -14.36 9.97
C ALA A 242 7.53 -14.22 10.40
N GLU A 243 8.44 -14.93 9.73
CA GLU A 243 9.89 -14.82 9.95
C GLU A 243 10.39 -13.40 9.68
N ILE A 244 10.03 -12.84 8.51
CA ILE A 244 10.40 -11.47 8.15
C ILE A 244 9.82 -10.47 9.15
N ALA A 245 8.53 -10.57 9.48
CA ALA A 245 7.87 -9.67 10.41
C ALA A 245 8.53 -9.67 11.80
N ARG A 246 8.83 -10.85 12.36
CA ARG A 246 9.55 -10.98 13.63
C ARG A 246 10.96 -10.41 13.56
N ARG A 247 11.67 -10.64 12.45
CA ARG A 247 13.00 -10.07 12.25
C ARG A 247 12.95 -8.54 12.23
N LEU A 248 12.03 -7.94 11.50
CA LEU A 248 11.81 -6.49 11.48
C LEU A 248 11.46 -5.96 12.87
N ALA A 249 10.56 -6.63 13.61
CA ALA A 249 10.14 -6.24 14.94
C ALA A 249 11.28 -6.31 15.98
N ASN A 250 12.11 -7.33 15.89
CA ASN A 250 13.27 -7.50 16.79
C ASN A 250 14.35 -6.43 16.57
N HIS A 251 14.45 -5.88 15.37
CA HIS A 251 15.41 -4.81 15.04
C HIS A 251 14.85 -3.41 15.32
N CYS A 252 13.59 -3.14 14.96
CA CYS A 252 13.08 -1.77 14.98
C CYS A 252 11.54 -1.71 15.06
N MET A 253 10.97 -2.17 16.19
CA MET A 253 9.53 -2.23 16.39
C MET A 253 8.85 -0.86 16.20
N GLU A 254 9.51 0.22 16.61
CA GLU A 254 9.02 1.60 16.52
C GLU A 254 8.92 2.15 15.08
N ARG A 255 9.36 1.39 14.09
CA ARG A 255 9.31 1.76 12.67
C ARG A 255 8.37 0.84 11.85
N LEU A 256 7.52 0.08 12.52
CA LEU A 256 6.58 -0.82 11.87
C LEU A 256 5.14 -0.30 12.01
N VAL A 257 4.37 -0.46 10.94
CA VAL A 257 2.93 -0.20 10.93
C VAL A 257 2.22 -1.39 10.27
N TRP A 258 0.98 -1.65 10.66
CA TRP A 258 0.16 -2.70 10.09
C TRP A 258 -0.84 -2.15 9.07
N GLY A 259 -1.21 -2.96 8.06
CA GLY A 259 -2.31 -2.68 7.15
C GLY A 259 -2.96 -3.94 6.61
N SER A 260 -4.25 -3.87 6.32
CA SER A 260 -5.03 -5.01 5.81
C SER A 260 -4.65 -5.40 4.38
N ASP A 261 -4.29 -4.42 3.56
CA ASP A 261 -4.18 -4.54 2.10
C ASP A 261 -5.53 -4.84 1.42
N TRP A 262 -6.65 -4.51 2.12
CA TRP A 262 -7.99 -4.63 1.52
C TRP A 262 -8.09 -3.79 0.24
N PRO A 263 -8.70 -4.26 -0.84
CA PRO A 263 -9.50 -5.49 -1.01
C PRO A 263 -8.72 -6.69 -1.57
N HIS A 264 -7.42 -6.80 -1.31
CA HIS A 264 -6.59 -7.95 -1.66
C HIS A 264 -6.51 -8.22 -3.17
N VAL A 265 -6.27 -7.19 -3.97
CA VAL A 265 -6.18 -7.34 -5.43
C VAL A 265 -5.02 -8.25 -5.85
N MET A 266 -5.18 -8.95 -6.98
CA MET A 266 -4.15 -9.81 -7.56
C MET A 266 -3.65 -10.94 -6.64
N VAL A 267 -4.51 -11.47 -5.77
CA VAL A 267 -4.16 -12.64 -4.93
C VAL A 267 -4.03 -13.88 -5.81
N ASN A 268 -2.89 -14.55 -5.69
CA ASN A 268 -2.66 -15.86 -6.29
C ASN A 268 -2.96 -16.95 -5.26
N GLY A 269 -4.16 -17.51 -5.30
CA GLY A 269 -4.63 -18.52 -4.35
C GLY A 269 -5.95 -18.16 -3.69
N PRO A 270 -6.30 -18.78 -2.56
CA PRO A 270 -7.51 -18.46 -1.82
C PRO A 270 -7.48 -17.02 -1.35
N MET A 271 -8.62 -16.32 -1.49
CA MET A 271 -8.80 -14.98 -0.96
C MET A 271 -8.70 -15.02 0.57
N PRO A 272 -7.83 -14.21 1.21
CA PRO A 272 -7.71 -14.22 2.66
C PRO A 272 -8.90 -13.55 3.33
N HIS A 273 -9.16 -13.92 4.58
CA HIS A 273 -10.03 -13.18 5.49
C HIS A 273 -9.25 -12.09 6.22
N ASP A 274 -9.77 -10.89 6.29
CA ASP A 274 -9.13 -9.76 6.99
C ASP A 274 -8.88 -10.07 8.46
N ALA A 275 -9.83 -10.73 9.14
CA ALA A 275 -9.67 -11.15 10.53
C ALA A 275 -8.53 -12.17 10.71
N ASP A 276 -8.32 -13.07 9.74
CA ASP A 276 -7.24 -14.06 9.82
C ASP A 276 -5.88 -13.40 9.58
N LEU A 277 -5.80 -12.41 8.69
CA LEU A 277 -4.59 -11.62 8.48
C LEU A 277 -4.21 -10.83 9.74
N LEU A 278 -5.17 -10.24 10.42
CA LEU A 278 -4.95 -9.52 11.67
C LEU A 278 -4.56 -10.49 12.80
N ASN A 279 -5.25 -11.62 12.95
CA ASN A 279 -4.92 -12.66 13.92
C ASN A 279 -3.49 -13.20 13.71
N ALA A 280 -3.07 -13.44 12.45
CA ALA A 280 -1.73 -13.91 12.16
C ALA A 280 -0.66 -12.92 12.64
N VAL A 281 -0.85 -11.63 12.39
CA VAL A 281 0.11 -10.61 12.84
C VAL A 281 0.16 -10.50 14.36
N THR A 282 -0.96 -10.62 15.06
CA THR A 282 -0.98 -10.63 16.53
C THR A 282 -0.37 -11.90 17.12
N ASP A 283 -0.45 -13.04 16.42
CA ASP A 283 0.28 -14.26 16.81
C ASP A 283 1.81 -14.12 16.57
N TRP A 284 2.24 -13.32 15.59
CA TRP A 284 3.67 -13.05 15.35
C TRP A 284 4.27 -12.08 16.36
N MET A 285 3.47 -11.15 16.84
CA MET A 285 3.82 -10.09 17.81
C MET A 285 2.82 -10.16 18.99
N PRO A 286 2.99 -11.12 19.91
CA PRO A 286 1.99 -11.38 20.95
C PRO A 286 2.02 -10.39 22.12
N GLU A 287 3.13 -9.63 22.26
CA GLU A 287 3.28 -8.71 23.37
C GLU A 287 2.40 -7.46 23.20
N GLN A 288 1.76 -7.04 24.28
CA GLN A 288 0.79 -5.95 24.26
C GLN A 288 1.43 -4.60 23.86
N ASP A 289 2.66 -4.34 24.25
CA ASP A 289 3.41 -3.14 23.89
C ASP A 289 3.79 -3.14 22.40
N GLN A 290 4.13 -4.30 21.82
CA GLN A 290 4.34 -4.44 20.37
C GLN A 290 3.05 -4.13 19.61
N GLN A 291 1.90 -4.65 20.04
CA GLN A 291 0.62 -4.36 19.40
C GLN A 291 0.21 -2.89 19.56
N GLN A 292 0.44 -2.28 20.73
CA GLN A 292 0.22 -0.87 20.95
C GLN A 292 1.08 -0.01 20.00
N ALA A 293 2.35 -0.37 19.83
CA ALA A 293 3.25 0.30 18.88
C ALA A 293 2.74 0.13 17.44
N LEU A 294 2.55 -1.11 16.98
CA LEU A 294 2.22 -1.46 15.61
C LEU A 294 0.92 -0.85 15.11
N PHE A 295 -0.13 -0.91 15.94
CA PHE A 295 -1.48 -0.51 15.53
C PHE A 295 -1.83 0.93 15.89
N SER A 296 -1.17 1.56 16.86
CA SER A 296 -1.60 2.86 17.38
C SER A 296 -0.49 3.92 17.37
N ASN A 297 0.60 3.71 18.11
CA ASN A 297 1.61 4.74 18.32
C ASN A 297 2.40 5.05 17.05
N ASN A 298 2.86 4.03 16.36
CA ASN A 298 3.66 4.17 15.14
C ASN A 298 2.86 4.79 13.98
N PRO A 299 1.62 4.35 13.68
CA PRO A 299 0.78 5.04 12.70
C PRO A 299 0.52 6.50 13.07
N ALA A 300 0.29 6.81 14.36
CA ALA A 300 0.08 8.18 14.80
C ALA A 300 1.30 9.05 14.49
N ASN A 301 2.50 8.54 14.74
CA ASN A 301 3.75 9.23 14.44
C ASN A 301 3.97 9.40 12.91
N LEU A 302 3.93 8.29 12.15
CA LEU A 302 4.21 8.32 10.70
C LEU A 302 3.22 9.21 9.93
N TYR A 303 1.93 9.11 10.25
CA TYR A 303 0.87 9.81 9.53
C TYR A 303 0.38 11.08 10.23
N GLN A 304 1.09 11.53 11.26
CA GLN A 304 0.87 12.82 11.92
C GLN A 304 -0.55 12.98 12.50
N TRP A 305 -1.02 11.98 13.24
CA TRP A 305 -2.17 12.17 14.11
C TRP A 305 -1.71 12.76 15.45
N ALA A 306 -2.46 13.77 15.89
CA ALA A 306 -2.28 14.36 17.23
C ALA A 306 -2.73 13.39 18.34
#